data_dd767a206c1e9f744cf1f456c589d4f4
#
_entry.id   dd767a206c1e9f744cf1f456c589d4f4
#
_cell.length_a   1.000
_cell.length_b   1.000
_cell.length_c   1.000
_cell.angle_alpha   90.00
_cell.angle_beta   90.00
_cell.angle_gamma   90.00
#
_symmetry.space_group_name_H-M   'P 1'
#
loop_
_entity.id
_entity.type
_entity.pdbx_description
1 polymer ?
#
loop_
_entity_poly.entity_id
_entity_poly.type
_entity_poly.pdbx_seq_one_letter_code
_entity_poly.pdbx_strand_id
1 'polypeptide(L)'
;MRRGSHTTTGVVEECRRRGADCAQVFVSNPRAWVPPSFSEETAARFREAWAAEGLGPLAAHAPYVVNIASPNRGFLARSRTLARRTARGCDRLGIDLLVVHAGAGGSGESAGARRRAAHTLRETVATAERVQVLVELMAGTRGAAASTIAEAAALLEEADDDRLGLCLDTCHLVATGYGLDAAEGVAALFDELRVHGLIERVGLVHANDSVFPRGERRDRHAPIGEGTIGIEGWRALLARQEAAEWAFVLETPGDAASHAAQIALLRSLAPA
;
A
#
# COMPACT_ATOMS: atom_id res chain seq x y z
N MET A 1 -6.75 -10.72 -4.94
CA MET A 1 -5.50 -9.97 -5.09
C MET A 1 -5.22 -9.64 -6.52
N ARG A 2 -4.94 -8.39 -6.87
CA ARG A 2 -4.78 -8.01 -8.26
C ARG A 2 -3.80 -6.86 -8.47
N ARG A 3 -2.97 -6.93 -9.52
CA ARG A 3 -2.47 -5.76 -10.24
C ARG A 3 -3.59 -5.20 -11.11
N GLY A 4 -3.89 -3.91 -10.94
CA GLY A 4 -4.96 -3.17 -11.53
C GLY A 4 -5.54 -3.66 -12.86
N SER A 5 -6.79 -3.94 -12.86
CA SER A 5 -7.62 -3.92 -14.04
C SER A 5 -8.36 -2.60 -14.07
N HIS A 6 -8.40 -2.02 -15.24
CA HIS A 6 -9.08 -0.75 -15.50
C HIS A 6 -10.61 -0.83 -15.44
N THR A 7 -11.17 -1.99 -15.15
CA THR A 7 -12.61 -2.20 -15.05
C THR A 7 -12.95 -2.76 -13.69
N THR A 8 -13.73 -2.01 -12.95
CA THR A 8 -14.29 -2.39 -11.66
C THR A 8 -15.04 -3.72 -11.68
N THR A 9 -15.65 -4.10 -12.80
CA THR A 9 -16.41 -5.35 -12.95
C THR A 9 -15.56 -6.62 -12.98
N GLY A 10 -14.26 -6.53 -13.25
CA GLY A 10 -13.40 -7.70 -13.31
C GLY A 10 -12.75 -8.10 -11.98
N VAL A 11 -12.79 -7.26 -10.94
CA VAL A 11 -12.07 -7.53 -9.69
C VAL A 11 -12.68 -8.68 -8.91
N VAL A 12 -14.00 -8.76 -8.83
CA VAL A 12 -14.72 -9.85 -8.15
C VAL A 12 -14.37 -11.21 -8.78
N GLU A 13 -14.47 -11.29 -10.10
CA GLU A 13 -14.12 -12.52 -10.83
C GLU A 13 -12.65 -12.91 -10.63
N GLU A 14 -11.75 -11.93 -10.62
CA GLU A 14 -10.34 -12.17 -10.33
C GLU A 14 -10.11 -12.66 -8.89
N CYS A 15 -10.85 -12.14 -7.90
CA CYS A 15 -10.78 -12.64 -6.53
C CYS A 15 -11.21 -14.10 -6.46
N ARG A 16 -12.35 -14.45 -7.07
CA ARG A 16 -12.82 -15.84 -7.14
C ARG A 16 -11.78 -16.77 -7.79
N ARG A 17 -11.24 -16.37 -8.93
CA ARG A 17 -10.25 -17.16 -9.69
C ARG A 17 -8.95 -17.38 -8.93
N ARG A 18 -8.55 -16.43 -8.07
CA ARG A 18 -7.32 -16.48 -7.28
C ARG A 18 -7.55 -16.99 -5.86
N GLY A 19 -8.80 -17.21 -5.46
CA GLY A 19 -9.15 -17.54 -4.09
C GLY A 19 -8.81 -16.41 -3.12
N ALA A 20 -8.84 -15.14 -3.57
CA ALA A 20 -8.54 -13.98 -2.73
C ALA A 20 -9.79 -13.50 -1.99
N ASP A 21 -9.61 -12.98 -0.78
CA ASP A 21 -10.64 -12.44 0.10
C ASP A 21 -10.55 -10.92 0.27
N CYS A 22 -9.53 -10.29 -0.27
CA CYS A 22 -9.36 -8.85 -0.38
C CYS A 22 -8.69 -8.50 -1.73
N ALA A 23 -8.69 -7.22 -2.11
CA ALA A 23 -8.07 -6.79 -3.36
C ALA A 23 -7.56 -5.35 -3.32
N GLN A 24 -6.60 -5.06 -4.21
CA GLN A 24 -6.21 -3.71 -4.54
C GLN A 24 -6.41 -3.45 -6.04
N VAL A 25 -6.93 -2.27 -6.38
CA VAL A 25 -7.23 -1.86 -7.75
C VAL A 25 -6.66 -0.48 -8.06
N PHE A 26 -6.57 -0.15 -9.34
CA PHE A 26 -6.44 1.24 -9.78
C PHE A 26 -7.80 1.73 -10.27
N VAL A 27 -8.26 2.85 -9.74
CA VAL A 27 -9.55 3.47 -10.14
C VAL A 27 -9.43 4.37 -11.36
N SER A 28 -8.21 4.55 -11.87
CA SER A 28 -7.89 5.23 -13.14
C SER A 28 -6.60 4.64 -13.73
N ASN A 29 -6.16 5.12 -14.90
CA ASN A 29 -4.92 4.64 -15.50
C ASN A 29 -3.72 4.97 -14.59
N PRO A 30 -2.97 3.96 -14.08
CA PRO A 30 -1.87 4.19 -13.13
C PRO A 30 -0.67 4.95 -13.71
N ARG A 31 -0.57 5.05 -15.03
CA ARG A 31 0.56 5.70 -15.72
C ARG A 31 0.17 7.01 -16.39
N ALA A 32 -1.03 7.54 -16.12
CA ALA A 32 -1.52 8.76 -16.74
C ALA A 32 -2.11 9.74 -15.73
N TRP A 33 -2.07 11.03 -16.07
CA TRP A 33 -2.68 12.11 -15.30
C TRP A 33 -4.19 12.20 -15.53
N VAL A 34 -4.86 11.06 -15.51
CA VAL A 34 -6.30 10.96 -15.77
C VAL A 34 -7.01 10.62 -14.46
N PRO A 35 -7.93 11.48 -14.00
CA PRO A 35 -8.69 11.19 -12.78
C PRO A 35 -9.72 10.07 -13.04
N PRO A 36 -10.23 9.43 -11.96
CA PRO A 36 -11.34 8.50 -12.06
C PRO A 36 -12.54 9.12 -12.77
N SER A 37 -13.13 8.38 -13.72
CA SER A 37 -14.31 8.80 -14.48
C SER A 37 -15.23 7.61 -14.70
N PHE A 38 -16.39 7.62 -14.05
CA PHE A 38 -17.44 6.60 -14.15
C PHE A 38 -18.78 7.19 -13.73
N SER A 39 -19.88 6.63 -14.26
CA SER A 39 -21.24 7.03 -13.87
C SER A 39 -21.59 6.54 -12.46
N GLU A 40 -22.59 7.15 -11.83
CA GLU A 40 -23.08 6.67 -10.52
C GLU A 40 -23.70 5.28 -10.64
N GLU A 41 -24.36 4.96 -11.74
CA GLU A 41 -24.85 3.62 -12.03
C GLU A 41 -23.73 2.57 -12.03
N THR A 42 -22.58 2.89 -12.66
CA THR A 42 -21.40 2.01 -12.64
C THR A 42 -20.85 1.84 -11.23
N ALA A 43 -20.79 2.93 -10.45
CA ALA A 43 -20.33 2.89 -9.08
C ALA A 43 -21.27 2.05 -8.18
N ALA A 44 -22.58 2.23 -8.31
CA ALA A 44 -23.57 1.47 -7.55
C ALA A 44 -23.46 -0.03 -7.84
N ARG A 45 -23.45 -0.42 -9.11
CA ARG A 45 -23.27 -1.84 -9.50
C ARG A 45 -21.98 -2.44 -8.97
N PHE A 46 -20.92 -1.66 -8.94
CA PHE A 46 -19.64 -2.12 -8.38
C PHE A 46 -19.75 -2.37 -6.88
N ARG A 47 -20.30 -1.43 -6.10
CA ARG A 47 -20.53 -1.57 -4.67
C ARG A 47 -21.37 -2.80 -4.35
N GLU A 48 -22.49 -2.96 -5.07
CA GLU A 48 -23.39 -4.11 -4.92
C GLU A 48 -22.67 -5.44 -5.20
N ALA A 49 -21.90 -5.52 -6.30
CA ALA A 49 -21.16 -6.71 -6.67
C ALA A 49 -20.08 -7.08 -5.64
N TRP A 50 -19.37 -6.08 -5.09
CA TRP A 50 -18.36 -6.30 -4.04
C TRP A 50 -19.01 -6.77 -2.74
N ALA A 51 -20.07 -6.09 -2.30
CA ALA A 51 -20.79 -6.43 -1.06
C ALA A 51 -21.43 -7.82 -1.12
N ALA A 52 -21.95 -8.23 -2.27
CA ALA A 52 -22.55 -9.55 -2.46
C ALA A 52 -21.58 -10.72 -2.27
N GLU A 53 -20.27 -10.49 -2.47
CA GLU A 53 -19.25 -11.54 -2.29
C GLU A 53 -18.83 -11.72 -0.82
N GLY A 54 -19.13 -10.79 0.07
CA GLY A 54 -18.69 -10.83 1.47
C GLY A 54 -17.15 -10.78 1.59
N LEU A 55 -16.46 -10.17 0.61
CA LEU A 55 -15.00 -10.04 0.62
C LEU A 55 -14.56 -9.00 1.66
N GLY A 56 -13.31 -9.14 2.12
CA GLY A 56 -12.66 -8.22 3.05
C GLY A 56 -12.35 -6.85 2.41
N PRO A 57 -11.43 -6.06 2.98
CA PRO A 57 -11.24 -4.69 2.55
C PRO A 57 -10.83 -4.60 1.08
N LEU A 58 -11.39 -3.60 0.41
CA LEU A 58 -11.01 -3.21 -0.94
C LEU A 58 -10.10 -1.99 -0.86
N ALA A 59 -8.89 -2.13 -1.39
CA ALA A 59 -7.94 -1.04 -1.50
C ALA A 59 -7.88 -0.48 -2.93
N ALA A 60 -7.56 0.79 -3.06
CA ALA A 60 -7.08 1.37 -4.31
C ALA A 60 -5.66 1.88 -4.13
N HIS A 61 -4.86 1.82 -5.21
CA HIS A 61 -3.57 2.49 -5.24
C HIS A 61 -3.66 3.78 -6.05
N ALA A 62 -3.06 4.86 -5.57
CA ALA A 62 -2.93 6.10 -6.33
C ALA A 62 -2.07 5.87 -7.58
N PRO A 63 -2.34 6.57 -8.71
CA PRO A 63 -1.52 6.43 -9.91
C PRO A 63 -0.03 6.68 -9.64
N TYR A 64 0.85 5.88 -10.23
CA TYR A 64 2.31 5.98 -10.08
C TYR A 64 2.91 7.33 -10.50
N VAL A 65 2.19 8.09 -11.32
CA VAL A 65 2.59 9.46 -11.69
C VAL A 65 2.47 10.44 -10.53
N VAL A 66 1.75 10.10 -9.45
CA VAL A 66 1.58 10.95 -8.28
C VAL A 66 2.85 10.94 -7.45
N ASN A 67 3.41 12.12 -7.18
CA ASN A 67 4.47 12.33 -6.20
C ASN A 67 4.08 13.49 -5.29
N ILE A 68 3.56 13.16 -4.12
CA ILE A 68 3.04 14.12 -3.13
C ILE A 68 4.14 14.91 -2.42
N ALA A 69 5.40 14.55 -2.61
CA ALA A 69 6.58 15.18 -2.02
C ALA A 69 7.41 16.01 -3.03
N SER A 70 6.98 16.09 -4.29
CA SER A 70 7.73 16.72 -5.36
C SER A 70 8.13 18.18 -5.05
N PRO A 71 9.41 18.59 -5.27
CA PRO A 71 9.83 19.97 -5.14
C PRO A 71 9.38 20.84 -6.31
N ASN A 72 9.01 20.24 -7.44
CA ASN A 72 8.48 20.98 -8.59
C ASN A 72 7.03 21.39 -8.31
N ARG A 73 6.77 22.69 -8.20
CA ARG A 73 5.44 23.23 -7.84
C ARG A 73 4.34 22.81 -8.80
N GLY A 74 4.58 22.82 -10.11
CA GLY A 74 3.58 22.42 -11.11
C GLY A 74 3.26 20.93 -11.05
N PHE A 75 4.27 20.09 -10.89
CA PHE A 75 4.12 18.66 -10.73
C PHE A 75 3.38 18.32 -9.41
N LEU A 76 3.75 18.98 -8.31
CA LEU A 76 3.11 18.83 -7.01
C LEU A 76 1.61 19.21 -7.06
N ALA A 77 1.27 20.33 -7.71
CA ALA A 77 -0.12 20.77 -7.87
C ALA A 77 -0.96 19.73 -8.66
N ARG A 78 -0.40 19.13 -9.71
CA ARG A 78 -1.04 18.04 -10.45
C ARG A 78 -1.19 16.78 -9.57
N SER A 79 -0.15 16.42 -8.82
CA SER A 79 -0.17 15.29 -7.89
C SER A 79 -1.27 15.46 -6.84
N ARG A 80 -1.36 16.62 -6.20
CA ARG A 80 -2.42 16.97 -5.23
C ARG A 80 -3.81 16.84 -5.84
N THR A 81 -3.99 17.40 -7.03
CA THR A 81 -5.28 17.35 -7.73
C THR A 81 -5.69 15.90 -8.02
N LEU A 82 -4.76 15.08 -8.51
CA LEU A 82 -5.04 13.69 -8.85
C LEU A 82 -5.29 12.84 -7.59
N ALA A 83 -4.49 13.00 -6.53
CA ALA A 83 -4.68 12.30 -5.25
C ALA A 83 -6.08 12.57 -4.67
N ARG A 84 -6.49 13.85 -4.58
CA ARG A 84 -7.83 14.23 -4.10
C ARG A 84 -8.96 13.66 -4.95
N ARG A 85 -8.80 13.69 -6.29
CA ARG A 85 -9.82 13.11 -7.20
C ARG A 85 -9.88 11.58 -7.09
N THR A 86 -8.74 10.94 -6.85
CA THR A 86 -8.67 9.50 -6.60
C THR A 86 -9.41 9.15 -5.31
N ALA A 87 -9.18 9.89 -4.21
CA ALA A 87 -9.88 9.69 -2.94
C ALA A 87 -11.41 9.80 -3.09
N ARG A 88 -11.89 10.86 -3.76
CA ARG A 88 -13.34 10.98 -4.08
C ARG A 88 -13.86 9.82 -4.95
N GLY A 89 -13.03 9.34 -5.88
CA GLY A 89 -13.38 8.18 -6.71
C GLY A 89 -13.51 6.92 -5.86
N CYS A 90 -12.63 6.73 -4.88
CA CYS A 90 -12.69 5.64 -3.92
C CYS A 90 -13.99 5.68 -3.09
N ASP A 91 -14.34 6.83 -2.51
CA ASP A 91 -15.59 6.99 -1.75
C ASP A 91 -16.81 6.61 -2.58
N ARG A 92 -16.89 7.07 -3.83
CA ARG A 92 -17.99 6.75 -4.74
C ARG A 92 -18.09 5.27 -5.07
N LEU A 93 -16.96 4.57 -5.13
CA LEU A 93 -16.90 3.12 -5.37
C LEU A 93 -17.04 2.29 -4.09
N GLY A 94 -17.13 2.91 -2.91
CA GLY A 94 -17.16 2.21 -1.64
C GLY A 94 -15.85 1.48 -1.33
N ILE A 95 -14.72 2.02 -1.78
CA ILE A 95 -13.38 1.49 -1.50
C ILE A 95 -12.96 1.94 -0.10
N ASP A 96 -12.44 1.01 0.70
CA ASP A 96 -12.13 1.23 2.10
C ASP A 96 -10.80 1.96 2.30
N LEU A 97 -9.79 1.63 1.49
CA LEU A 97 -8.41 2.04 1.66
C LEU A 97 -7.87 2.68 0.38
N LEU A 98 -7.14 3.80 0.50
CA LEU A 98 -6.38 4.41 -0.59
C LEU A 98 -4.90 4.46 -0.26
N VAL A 99 -4.09 3.66 -0.94
CA VAL A 99 -2.63 3.67 -0.81
C VAL A 99 -2.03 4.80 -1.64
N VAL A 100 -1.13 5.56 -1.03
CA VAL A 100 -0.37 6.63 -1.66
C VAL A 100 1.09 6.53 -1.27
N HIS A 101 2.01 6.43 -2.23
CA HIS A 101 3.44 6.50 -1.96
C HIS A 101 3.78 7.78 -1.17
N ALA A 102 4.64 7.69 -0.16
CA ALA A 102 5.13 8.86 0.58
C ALA A 102 5.78 9.91 -0.34
N GLY A 103 6.31 9.45 -1.47
CA GLY A 103 6.92 10.28 -2.49
C GLY A 103 8.34 10.72 -2.12
N ALA A 104 9.00 11.42 -3.04
CA ALA A 104 10.37 11.86 -2.86
C ALA A 104 10.60 13.29 -3.38
N GLY A 105 11.46 14.03 -2.68
CA GLY A 105 11.84 15.41 -3.00
C GLY A 105 13.09 15.53 -3.88
N GLY A 106 13.77 14.42 -4.23
CA GLY A 106 15.02 14.43 -4.97
C GLY A 106 16.24 14.67 -4.06
N SER A 107 17.26 15.35 -4.53
CA SER A 107 18.57 15.45 -3.89
C SER A 107 18.54 16.04 -2.47
N GLY A 108 18.32 15.19 -1.44
CA GLY A 108 18.75 15.49 -0.06
C GLY A 108 17.79 16.27 0.84
N GLU A 109 16.59 16.65 0.42
CA GLU A 109 15.63 17.42 1.23
C GLU A 109 14.51 16.56 1.86
N SER A 110 14.83 15.58 2.70
CA SER A 110 13.80 14.72 3.34
C SER A 110 12.79 15.55 4.15
N ALA A 111 13.23 16.56 4.94
CA ALA A 111 12.33 17.41 5.72
C ALA A 111 11.38 18.24 4.84
N GLY A 112 11.87 18.83 3.74
CA GLY A 112 11.04 19.54 2.78
C GLY A 112 10.07 18.62 2.04
N ALA A 113 10.52 17.43 1.68
CA ALA A 113 9.69 16.38 1.08
C ALA A 113 8.55 15.97 2.04
N ARG A 114 8.88 15.73 3.32
CA ARG A 114 7.90 15.37 4.36
C ARG A 114 6.84 16.44 4.54
N ARG A 115 7.21 17.73 4.67
CA ARG A 115 6.24 18.83 4.77
C ARG A 115 5.28 18.88 3.58
N ARG A 116 5.79 18.70 2.34
CA ARG A 116 4.94 18.71 1.14
C ARG A 116 4.01 17.50 1.10
N ALA A 117 4.51 16.31 1.49
CA ALA A 117 3.72 15.10 1.60
C ALA A 117 2.62 15.24 2.67
N ALA A 118 2.97 15.66 3.88
CA ALA A 118 2.02 15.88 4.99
C ALA A 118 0.88 16.82 4.58
N HIS A 119 1.21 17.96 3.97
CA HIS A 119 0.20 18.89 3.47
C HIS A 119 -0.70 18.27 2.40
N THR A 120 -0.13 17.50 1.47
CA THR A 120 -0.93 16.83 0.41
C THR A 120 -1.83 15.75 0.99
N LEU A 121 -1.35 14.99 1.96
CA LEU A 121 -2.13 13.96 2.66
C LEU A 121 -3.33 14.59 3.37
N ARG A 122 -3.13 15.65 4.15
CA ARG A 122 -4.24 16.41 4.78
C ARG A 122 -5.28 16.85 3.76
N GLU A 123 -4.86 17.47 2.64
CA GLU A 123 -5.78 17.89 1.59
C GLU A 123 -6.51 16.71 0.96
N THR A 124 -5.85 15.54 0.84
CA THR A 124 -6.45 14.34 0.26
C THR A 124 -7.52 13.78 1.18
N VAL A 125 -7.18 13.61 2.47
CA VAL A 125 -8.12 13.14 3.50
C VAL A 125 -9.30 14.09 3.67
N ALA A 126 -9.07 15.40 3.65
CA ALA A 126 -10.15 16.40 3.77
C ALA A 126 -11.16 16.37 2.62
N THR A 127 -10.81 15.76 1.49
CA THR A 127 -11.73 15.58 0.34
C THR A 127 -12.45 14.24 0.33
N ALA A 128 -12.05 13.31 1.21
CA ALA A 128 -12.61 11.98 1.35
C ALA A 128 -13.60 11.97 2.53
N GLU A 129 -14.70 11.24 2.38
CA GLU A 129 -15.71 11.09 3.44
C GLU A 129 -15.47 9.83 4.26
N ARG A 130 -15.09 8.73 3.63
CA ARG A 130 -15.01 7.40 4.25
C ARG A 130 -13.69 6.69 4.03
N VAL A 131 -13.05 6.84 2.84
CA VAL A 131 -11.82 6.12 2.52
C VAL A 131 -10.70 6.50 3.48
N GLN A 132 -10.07 5.51 4.09
CA GLN A 132 -8.84 5.71 4.85
C GLN A 132 -7.66 5.85 3.89
N VAL A 133 -6.82 6.88 4.08
CA VAL A 133 -5.62 7.08 3.26
C VAL A 133 -4.42 6.46 3.94
N LEU A 134 -3.77 5.52 3.26
CA LEU A 134 -2.58 4.83 3.73
C LEU A 134 -1.34 5.35 3.03
N VAL A 135 -0.34 5.71 3.81
CA VAL A 135 0.98 6.09 3.30
C VAL A 135 1.81 4.84 3.11
N GLU A 136 2.28 4.63 1.89
CA GLU A 136 3.22 3.56 1.59
C GLU A 136 4.65 4.07 1.69
N LEU A 137 5.49 3.34 2.46
CA LEU A 137 6.90 3.65 2.63
C LEU A 137 7.69 3.38 1.35
N MET A 138 8.65 4.26 1.05
CA MET A 138 9.49 4.15 -0.14
C MET A 138 10.65 3.17 0.09
N ALA A 139 11.09 2.48 -0.94
CA ALA A 139 12.23 1.53 -0.93
C ALA A 139 13.62 2.19 -0.74
N GLY A 140 13.71 3.26 0.06
CA GLY A 140 14.96 3.99 0.26
C GLY A 140 15.33 4.94 -0.87
N THR A 141 14.37 5.39 -1.65
CA THR A 141 14.54 6.43 -2.68
C THR A 141 15.15 7.70 -2.07
N ARG A 142 16.18 8.24 -2.72
CA ARG A 142 16.89 9.43 -2.21
C ARG A 142 15.95 10.63 -2.06
N GLY A 143 15.94 11.20 -0.86
CA GLY A 143 15.06 12.33 -0.52
C GLY A 143 13.60 11.93 -0.38
N ALA A 144 13.31 10.67 -0.09
CA ALA A 144 11.95 10.23 0.24
C ALA A 144 11.40 10.99 1.44
N ALA A 145 10.09 11.17 1.46
CA ALA A 145 9.39 11.77 2.59
C ALA A 145 9.32 10.80 3.78
N ALA A 146 9.21 9.49 3.50
CA ALA A 146 9.34 8.42 4.48
C ALA A 146 9.77 7.11 3.80
N SER A 147 10.72 6.40 4.39
CA SER A 147 11.24 5.10 3.99
C SER A 147 11.41 4.14 5.17
N THR A 148 11.36 4.64 6.39
CA THR A 148 11.45 3.88 7.64
C THR A 148 10.23 4.13 8.52
N ILE A 149 10.00 3.28 9.51
CA ILE A 149 8.90 3.43 10.47
C ILE A 149 9.00 4.75 11.23
N ALA A 150 10.20 5.12 11.68
CA ALA A 150 10.43 6.41 12.36
C ALA A 150 10.12 7.61 11.45
N GLU A 151 10.48 7.54 10.16
CA GLU A 151 10.16 8.59 9.19
C GLU A 151 8.65 8.65 8.90
N ALA A 152 7.97 7.49 8.87
CA ALA A 152 6.51 7.42 8.74
C ALA A 152 5.81 8.06 9.95
N ALA A 153 6.27 7.76 11.17
CA ALA A 153 5.75 8.39 12.38
C ALA A 153 5.83 9.92 12.29
N ALA A 154 7.00 10.46 11.94
CA ALA A 154 7.20 11.89 11.77
C ALA A 154 6.34 12.49 10.64
N LEU A 155 6.07 11.74 9.56
CA LEU A 155 5.20 12.19 8.47
C LEU A 155 3.73 12.24 8.91
N LEU A 156 3.26 11.22 9.62
CA LEU A 156 1.88 11.16 10.12
C LEU A 156 1.62 12.19 11.21
N GLU A 157 2.59 12.40 12.11
CA GLU A 157 2.54 13.48 13.11
C GLU A 157 2.47 14.86 12.44
N GLU A 158 3.31 15.13 11.44
CA GLU A 158 3.28 16.40 10.69
C GLU A 158 1.98 16.57 9.88
N ALA A 159 1.38 15.49 9.42
CA ALA A 159 0.09 15.52 8.72
C ALA A 159 -1.10 15.76 9.68
N ASP A 160 -1.02 15.33 10.93
CA ASP A 160 -1.99 15.59 12.00
C ASP A 160 -3.45 15.25 11.60
N ASP A 161 -3.69 14.00 11.15
CA ASP A 161 -5.03 13.49 10.84
C ASP A 161 -5.10 11.98 11.16
N ASP A 162 -6.03 11.61 12.04
CA ASP A 162 -6.18 10.23 12.53
C ASP A 162 -6.69 9.25 11.47
N ARG A 163 -7.24 9.73 10.37
CA ARG A 163 -7.66 8.89 9.23
C ARG A 163 -6.50 8.47 8.33
N LEU A 164 -5.29 8.96 8.60
CA LEU A 164 -4.08 8.49 7.93
C LEU A 164 -3.57 7.21 8.59
N GLY A 165 -3.21 6.25 7.78
CA GLY A 165 -2.59 5.01 8.22
C GLY A 165 -1.36 4.68 7.39
N LEU A 166 -0.90 3.42 7.52
CA LEU A 166 0.27 2.90 6.82
C LEU A 166 -0.09 1.75 5.89
N CYS A 167 0.56 1.72 4.75
CA CYS A 167 0.75 0.53 3.95
C CYS A 167 2.22 0.12 4.07
N LEU A 168 2.47 -1.11 4.53
CA LEU A 168 3.80 -1.68 4.63
C LEU A 168 4.08 -2.52 3.38
N ASP A 169 5.04 -2.12 2.56
CA ASP A 169 5.58 -3.02 1.52
C ASP A 169 6.79 -3.76 2.07
N THR A 170 6.70 -5.09 2.13
CA THR A 170 7.75 -5.94 2.70
C THR A 170 9.05 -5.91 1.89
N CYS A 171 8.96 -5.76 0.56
CA CYS A 171 10.15 -5.54 -0.28
C CYS A 171 10.80 -4.18 0.01
N HIS A 172 10.01 -3.11 0.19
CA HIS A 172 10.52 -1.79 0.53
C HIS A 172 11.18 -1.76 1.91
N LEU A 173 10.62 -2.48 2.89
CA LEU A 173 11.23 -2.64 4.21
C LEU A 173 12.58 -3.35 4.12
N VAL A 174 12.67 -4.45 3.36
CA VAL A 174 13.96 -5.13 3.11
C VAL A 174 14.94 -4.18 2.42
N ALA A 175 14.50 -3.45 1.40
CA ALA A 175 15.33 -2.49 0.68
C ALA A 175 15.92 -1.40 1.59
N THR A 176 15.20 -1.02 2.64
CA THR A 176 15.63 0.00 3.61
C THR A 176 16.37 -0.55 4.83
N GLY A 177 16.55 -1.87 4.92
CA GLY A 177 17.42 -2.49 5.92
C GLY A 177 16.71 -3.30 7.01
N TYR A 178 15.40 -3.50 6.94
CA TYR A 178 14.69 -4.38 7.87
C TYR A 178 15.01 -5.84 7.61
N GLY A 179 15.30 -6.59 8.67
CA GLY A 179 15.71 -8.00 8.60
C GLY A 179 14.51 -8.95 8.62
N LEU A 180 13.67 -8.93 7.59
CA LEU A 180 12.46 -9.75 7.54
C LEU A 180 12.71 -11.23 7.22
N ASP A 181 13.96 -11.62 7.01
CA ASP A 181 14.41 -12.98 6.74
C ASP A 181 14.51 -13.86 8.01
N ALA A 182 14.37 -13.28 9.20
CA ALA A 182 14.48 -13.97 10.48
C ALA A 182 13.49 -13.43 11.52
N ALA A 183 13.13 -14.28 12.49
CA ALA A 183 12.17 -13.95 13.55
C ALA A 183 12.58 -12.74 14.39
N GLU A 184 13.88 -12.58 14.65
CA GLU A 184 14.44 -11.45 15.40
C GLU A 184 14.24 -10.12 14.67
N GLY A 185 14.45 -10.09 13.36
CA GLY A 185 14.24 -8.89 12.55
C GLY A 185 12.76 -8.53 12.41
N VAL A 186 11.90 -9.53 12.27
CA VAL A 186 10.43 -9.33 12.31
C VAL A 186 10.02 -8.78 13.68
N ALA A 187 10.52 -9.34 14.78
CA ALA A 187 10.24 -8.83 16.13
C ALA A 187 10.66 -7.36 16.27
N ALA A 188 11.85 -7.00 15.80
CA ALA A 188 12.34 -5.62 15.83
C ALA A 188 11.44 -4.65 15.03
N LEU A 189 10.91 -5.06 13.88
CA LEU A 189 9.94 -4.25 13.12
C LEU A 189 8.68 -3.97 13.96
N PHE A 190 8.10 -5.00 14.58
CA PHE A 190 6.90 -4.84 15.39
C PHE A 190 7.15 -4.01 16.65
N ASP A 191 8.33 -4.15 17.27
CA ASP A 191 8.71 -3.33 18.40
C ASP A 191 8.87 -1.85 18.01
N GLU A 192 9.45 -1.55 16.85
CA GLU A 192 9.55 -0.19 16.32
C GLU A 192 8.16 0.39 16.02
N LEU A 193 7.25 -0.38 15.39
CA LEU A 193 5.86 0.02 15.18
C LEU A 193 5.16 0.36 16.49
N ARG A 194 5.35 -0.44 17.56
CA ARG A 194 4.77 -0.18 18.89
C ARG A 194 5.35 1.08 19.54
N VAL A 195 6.67 1.23 19.50
CA VAL A 195 7.37 2.41 20.06
C VAL A 195 6.84 3.70 19.46
N HIS A 196 6.50 3.68 18.16
CA HIS A 196 5.96 4.82 17.46
C HIS A 196 4.41 4.91 17.46
N GLY A 197 3.71 3.97 18.13
CA GLY A 197 2.25 3.94 18.17
C GLY A 197 1.58 3.68 16.81
N LEU A 198 2.25 2.94 15.92
CA LEU A 198 1.81 2.74 14.55
C LEU A 198 1.19 1.38 14.26
N ILE A 199 1.19 0.44 15.20
CA ILE A 199 0.61 -0.91 15.01
C ILE A 199 -0.84 -0.81 14.52
N GLU A 200 -1.68 -0.06 15.22
CA GLU A 200 -3.10 0.10 14.91
C GLU A 200 -3.34 0.98 13.67
N ARG A 201 -2.30 1.58 13.13
CA ARG A 201 -2.37 2.41 11.93
C ARG A 201 -2.00 1.64 10.65
N VAL A 202 -1.53 0.40 10.76
CA VAL A 202 -1.27 -0.45 9.58
C VAL A 202 -2.59 -0.99 9.06
N GLY A 203 -3.04 -0.49 7.91
CA GLY A 203 -4.28 -0.93 7.26
C GLY A 203 -4.07 -1.96 6.15
N LEU A 204 -2.87 -2.01 5.58
CA LEU A 204 -2.55 -2.89 4.44
C LEU A 204 -1.08 -3.28 4.44
N VAL A 205 -0.81 -4.50 3.98
CA VAL A 205 0.55 -4.97 3.67
C VAL A 205 0.62 -5.35 2.20
N HIS A 206 1.53 -4.74 1.45
CA HIS A 206 1.95 -5.26 0.17
C HIS A 206 2.89 -6.44 0.44
N ALA A 207 2.37 -7.65 0.23
CA ALA A 207 3.07 -8.89 0.47
C ALA A 207 3.97 -9.20 -0.73
N ASN A 208 5.17 -8.69 -0.71
CA ASN A 208 6.15 -8.82 -1.77
C ASN A 208 7.46 -9.38 -1.20
N ASP A 209 7.96 -10.52 -1.72
CA ASP A 209 9.32 -10.92 -1.40
C ASP A 209 10.31 -10.03 -2.16
N SER A 210 11.58 -10.03 -1.79
CA SER A 210 12.59 -9.15 -2.38
C SER A 210 13.62 -9.94 -3.17
N VAL A 211 13.86 -9.53 -4.42
CA VAL A 211 14.96 -10.08 -5.23
C VAL A 211 16.32 -9.70 -4.67
N PHE A 212 16.42 -8.51 -4.04
CA PHE A 212 17.69 -7.98 -3.57
C PHE A 212 17.87 -8.15 -2.08
N PRO A 213 19.12 -8.29 -1.63
CA PRO A 213 19.47 -8.31 -0.21
C PRO A 213 19.05 -7.05 0.54
N ARG A 214 18.94 -7.20 1.84
CA ARG A 214 18.63 -6.14 2.80
C ARG A 214 19.57 -4.94 2.67
N GLY A 215 18.97 -3.73 2.61
CA GLY A 215 19.68 -2.45 2.62
C GLY A 215 20.18 -1.96 1.25
N GLU A 216 19.90 -2.69 0.17
CA GLU A 216 20.36 -2.31 -1.18
C GLU A 216 19.58 -1.14 -1.82
N ARG A 217 18.48 -0.72 -1.21
CA ARG A 217 17.63 0.37 -1.71
C ARG A 217 17.14 0.15 -3.13
N ARG A 218 16.80 -1.09 -3.44
CA ARG A 218 16.32 -1.52 -4.76
C ARG A 218 14.95 -2.17 -4.60
N ASP A 219 14.00 -1.64 -5.36
CA ASP A 219 12.63 -2.15 -5.43
C ASP A 219 12.52 -3.16 -6.57
N ARG A 220 12.46 -4.45 -6.21
CA ARG A 220 12.21 -5.53 -7.16
C ARG A 220 11.52 -6.68 -6.45
N HIS A 221 10.22 -6.84 -6.71
CA HIS A 221 9.42 -7.87 -6.10
C HIS A 221 9.75 -9.27 -6.64
N ALA A 222 9.84 -10.25 -5.74
CA ALA A 222 9.89 -11.67 -6.03
C ALA A 222 8.58 -12.34 -5.56
N PRO A 223 8.21 -13.53 -6.10
CA PRO A 223 7.14 -14.33 -5.54
C PRO A 223 7.40 -14.69 -4.07
N ILE A 224 6.34 -14.91 -3.31
CA ILE A 224 6.42 -15.25 -1.88
C ILE A 224 7.29 -16.49 -1.67
N GLY A 225 8.32 -16.36 -0.84
CA GLY A 225 9.26 -17.42 -0.49
C GLY A 225 10.37 -17.68 -1.51
N GLU A 226 10.39 -16.96 -2.65
CA GLU A 226 11.41 -17.08 -3.69
C GLU A 226 12.45 -15.96 -3.63
N GLY A 227 12.30 -15.02 -2.71
CA GLY A 227 13.23 -13.91 -2.51
C GLY A 227 14.03 -14.03 -1.21
N THR A 228 14.57 -12.90 -0.77
CA THR A 228 15.47 -12.83 0.41
C THR A 228 14.74 -12.85 1.74
N ILE A 229 13.42 -12.61 1.78
CA ILE A 229 12.58 -12.80 2.98
C ILE A 229 12.46 -14.31 3.24
N GLY A 230 12.18 -15.08 2.20
CA GLY A 230 12.07 -16.53 2.27
C GLY A 230 10.92 -17.03 3.14
N ILE A 231 10.72 -18.34 3.17
CA ILE A 231 9.60 -18.99 3.88
C ILE A 231 9.63 -18.72 5.39
N GLU A 232 10.81 -18.73 6.02
CA GLU A 232 10.93 -18.56 7.47
C GLU A 232 10.61 -17.11 7.88
N GLY A 233 11.01 -16.12 7.10
CA GLY A 233 10.64 -14.73 7.33
C GLY A 233 9.12 -14.51 7.22
N TRP A 234 8.49 -15.07 6.18
CA TRP A 234 7.03 -15.02 6.04
C TRP A 234 6.31 -15.72 7.18
N ARG A 235 6.79 -16.89 7.61
CA ARG A 235 6.24 -17.60 8.77
C ARG A 235 6.33 -16.76 10.04
N ALA A 236 7.48 -16.14 10.29
CA ALA A 236 7.70 -15.28 11.44
C ALA A 236 6.79 -14.04 11.43
N LEU A 237 6.59 -13.42 10.26
CA LEU A 237 5.73 -12.25 10.10
C LEU A 237 4.25 -12.62 10.34
N LEU A 238 3.77 -13.70 9.71
CA LEU A 238 2.38 -14.13 9.83
C LEU A 238 2.04 -14.73 11.20
N ALA A 239 3.05 -15.17 11.97
CA ALA A 239 2.88 -15.63 13.34
C ALA A 239 2.63 -14.49 14.35
N ARG A 240 2.80 -13.23 13.95
CA ARG A 240 2.52 -12.08 14.82
C ARG A 240 1.02 -11.90 14.97
N GLN A 241 0.53 -11.78 16.21
CA GLN A 241 -0.90 -11.62 16.49
C GLN A 241 -1.48 -10.39 15.81
N GLU A 242 -0.74 -9.29 15.79
CA GLU A 242 -1.15 -8.04 15.15
C GLU A 242 -1.31 -8.19 13.65
N ALA A 243 -0.49 -9.04 13.00
CA ALA A 243 -0.56 -9.29 11.57
C ALA A 243 -1.83 -10.02 11.14
N ALA A 244 -2.53 -10.70 12.06
CA ALA A 244 -3.80 -11.35 11.79
C ALA A 244 -4.92 -10.37 11.41
N GLU A 245 -4.82 -9.13 11.90
CA GLU A 245 -5.80 -8.06 11.63
C GLU A 245 -5.49 -7.30 10.33
N TRP A 246 -4.35 -7.55 9.68
CA TRP A 246 -3.92 -6.82 8.49
C TRP A 246 -4.39 -7.51 7.20
N ALA A 247 -4.75 -6.70 6.21
CA ALA A 247 -4.96 -7.21 4.86
C ALA A 247 -3.63 -7.32 4.10
N PHE A 248 -3.44 -8.45 3.39
CA PHE A 248 -2.24 -8.72 2.62
C PHE A 248 -2.57 -8.75 1.12
N VAL A 249 -1.88 -7.94 0.31
CA VAL A 249 -2.07 -7.83 -1.14
C VAL A 249 -0.77 -8.11 -1.87
N LEU A 250 -0.81 -9.01 -2.86
CA LEU A 250 0.35 -9.30 -3.72
C LEU A 250 0.50 -8.26 -4.83
N GLU A 251 1.72 -7.79 -5.04
CA GLU A 251 2.13 -7.05 -6.24
C GLU A 251 3.27 -7.76 -6.99
N THR A 252 3.47 -9.02 -6.67
CA THR A 252 4.51 -9.88 -7.25
C THR A 252 4.27 -10.14 -8.74
N PRO A 253 5.33 -10.41 -9.52
CA PRO A 253 5.17 -10.85 -10.90
C PRO A 253 4.44 -12.20 -10.96
N GLY A 254 3.71 -12.43 -12.04
CA GLY A 254 3.01 -13.70 -12.28
C GLY A 254 1.61 -13.50 -12.85
N ASP A 255 1.00 -14.61 -13.23
CA ASP A 255 -0.39 -14.70 -13.69
C ASP A 255 -1.36 -15.05 -12.52
N ALA A 256 -2.61 -15.30 -12.85
CA ALA A 256 -3.61 -15.63 -11.85
C ALA A 256 -3.34 -16.96 -11.12
N ALA A 257 -2.77 -17.95 -11.81
CA ALA A 257 -2.45 -19.24 -11.21
C ALA A 257 -1.28 -19.09 -10.21
N SER A 258 -0.24 -18.36 -10.62
CA SER A 258 0.88 -18.01 -9.73
C SER A 258 0.42 -17.26 -8.49
N HIS A 259 -0.46 -16.26 -8.64
CA HIS A 259 -0.99 -15.53 -7.49
C HIS A 259 -1.88 -16.42 -6.60
N ALA A 260 -2.69 -17.31 -7.17
CA ALA A 260 -3.48 -18.26 -6.38
C ALA A 260 -2.58 -19.17 -5.52
N ALA A 261 -1.48 -19.66 -6.10
CA ALA A 261 -0.50 -20.47 -5.36
C ALA A 261 0.16 -19.68 -4.21
N GLN A 262 0.56 -18.42 -4.46
CA GLN A 262 1.15 -17.57 -3.43
C GLN A 262 0.15 -17.23 -2.30
N ILE A 263 -1.14 -17.02 -2.61
CA ILE A 263 -2.20 -16.83 -1.61
C ILE A 263 -2.36 -18.08 -0.75
N ALA A 264 -2.43 -19.26 -1.40
CA ALA A 264 -2.52 -20.53 -0.68
C ALA A 264 -1.31 -20.76 0.22
N LEU A 265 -0.11 -20.41 -0.25
CA LEU A 265 1.12 -20.48 0.53
C LEU A 265 1.06 -19.57 1.77
N LEU A 266 0.71 -18.26 1.62
CA LEU A 266 0.57 -17.34 2.75
C LEU A 266 -0.41 -17.87 3.80
N ARG A 267 -1.56 -18.42 3.37
CA ARG A 267 -2.54 -19.03 4.30
C ARG A 267 -1.97 -20.26 5.02
N SER A 268 -1.16 -21.07 4.35
CA SER A 268 -0.53 -22.24 4.96
C SER A 268 0.58 -21.90 5.97
N LEU A 269 1.17 -20.71 5.86
CA LEU A 269 2.22 -20.22 6.77
C LEU A 269 1.64 -19.49 7.99
N ALA A 270 0.40 -19.02 7.93
CA ALA A 270 -0.28 -18.41 9.06
C ALA A 270 -0.62 -19.45 10.14
N PRO A 271 -0.61 -19.08 11.43
CA PRO A 271 -1.10 -19.95 12.51
C PRO A 271 -2.55 -20.38 12.28
N ALA A 272 -2.91 -21.58 12.75
CA ALA A 272 -4.26 -22.10 12.71
C ALA A 272 -5.20 -21.33 13.65
#